data_85e1823ec6cbaa5a95fb1a5be78a4d3d
#
_entry.id   85e1823ec6cbaa5a95fb1a5be78a4d3d
#
_cell.length_a   1.000
_cell.length_b   1.000
_cell.length_c   1.000
_cell.angle_alpha   90.00
_cell.angle_beta   90.00
_cell.angle_gamma   90.00
#
_symmetry.space_group_name_H-M   'P 1'
#
loop_
_entity.id
_entity.type
_entity.pdbx_description
1 polymer ?
#
loop_
_entity_poly.entity_id
_entity_poly.type
_entity_poly.pdbx_seq_one_letter_code
_entity_poly.pdbx_strand_id
1 'polypeptide(L)'
;ISRMMRTTHGEKLGLTFTEILNEHESSILMYRNQVADLSLSTEHIHEDYIQSAKAVLISGTALAQSPSREAMLKAVALAKKTKTPIIFDIDYRPYNWKSEDEIALYYSIVAHESAIILGSREEYDLTERLIWPGKNDAETAAYWHSQKAKIVVIKHGKKGSTAYTQDGKDFSI
;
A
#
# COMPACT_ATOMS: atom_id res chain seq x y z
N ILE A 1 1.89 -5.34 -21.81
CA ILE A 1 1.37 -4.69 -20.59
C ILE A 1 0.44 -5.64 -19.82
N SER A 2 -0.30 -6.50 -20.49
CA SER A 2 -1.32 -7.36 -19.84
C SER A 2 -0.92 -8.82 -19.66
N ARG A 3 0.37 -9.15 -19.68
CA ARG A 3 0.89 -10.53 -19.64
C ARG A 3 0.39 -11.34 -18.44
N MET A 4 0.10 -10.67 -17.33
CA MET A 4 -0.36 -11.30 -16.08
C MET A 4 -1.80 -10.93 -15.71
N MET A 5 -2.53 -10.30 -16.61
CA MET A 5 -3.95 -10.02 -16.37
C MET A 5 -4.73 -11.36 -16.35
N ARG A 6 -5.59 -11.50 -15.35
CA ARG A 6 -6.47 -12.66 -15.20
C ARG A 6 -7.91 -12.27 -15.43
N THR A 7 -8.66 -13.19 -16.00
CA THR A 7 -10.11 -13.08 -16.11
C THR A 7 -10.72 -14.08 -15.12
N THR A 8 -11.67 -13.63 -14.34
CA THR A 8 -12.45 -14.47 -13.43
C THR A 8 -13.87 -14.64 -13.96
N HIS A 9 -14.57 -15.65 -13.48
CA HIS A 9 -15.95 -15.94 -13.86
C HIS A 9 -16.83 -15.88 -12.62
N GLY A 10 -17.82 -14.98 -12.63
CA GLY A 10 -18.78 -14.83 -11.53
C GLY A 10 -18.45 -13.75 -10.49
N GLU A 11 -17.21 -13.28 -10.43
CA GLU A 11 -16.84 -12.15 -9.57
C GLU A 11 -17.22 -10.82 -10.22
N LYS A 12 -17.49 -9.84 -9.37
CA LYS A 12 -17.84 -8.49 -9.80
C LYS A 12 -16.59 -7.65 -10.01
N LEU A 13 -16.70 -6.63 -10.85
CA LEU A 13 -15.74 -5.54 -10.86
C LEU A 13 -15.98 -4.64 -9.66
N GLY A 14 -14.93 -4.23 -8.97
CA GLY A 14 -15.01 -3.22 -7.91
C GLY A 14 -15.45 -1.87 -8.49
N LEU A 15 -16.39 -1.22 -7.81
CA LEU A 15 -16.89 0.10 -8.21
C LEU A 15 -16.68 1.10 -7.06
N THR A 16 -16.24 2.29 -7.42
CA THR A 16 -16.09 3.41 -6.49
C THR A 16 -16.88 4.58 -6.99
N PHE A 17 -17.72 5.14 -6.11
CA PHE A 17 -18.46 6.37 -6.36
C PHE A 17 -17.89 7.45 -5.44
N THR A 18 -17.48 8.56 -6.03
CA THR A 18 -17.05 9.74 -5.28
C THR A 18 -18.11 10.82 -5.45
N GLU A 19 -18.73 11.22 -4.36
CA GLU A 19 -19.65 12.36 -4.30
C GLU A 19 -18.87 13.58 -3.78
N ILE A 20 -18.89 14.67 -4.54
CA ILE A 20 -18.30 15.94 -4.13
C ILE A 20 -19.42 16.74 -3.45
N LEU A 21 -19.38 16.82 -2.13
CA LEU A 21 -20.40 17.52 -1.32
C LEU A 21 -20.21 19.04 -1.37
N ASN A 22 -18.95 19.49 -1.34
CA ASN A 22 -18.56 20.89 -1.47
C ASN A 22 -17.06 20.99 -1.78
N GLU A 23 -16.51 22.21 -1.86
CA GLU A 23 -15.08 22.45 -2.14
C GLU A 23 -14.12 21.83 -1.12
N HIS A 24 -14.61 21.43 0.05
CA HIS A 24 -13.81 20.95 1.17
C HIS A 24 -14.10 19.50 1.56
N GLU A 25 -15.17 18.92 1.05
CA GLU A 25 -15.68 17.63 1.50
C GLU A 25 -16.12 16.76 0.32
N SER A 26 -15.68 15.51 0.37
CA SER A 26 -16.13 14.46 -0.55
C SER A 26 -16.44 13.20 0.23
N SER A 27 -17.40 12.42 -0.27
CA SER A 27 -17.74 11.10 0.24
C SER A 27 -17.36 10.05 -0.78
N ILE A 28 -16.82 8.94 -0.30
CA ILE A 28 -16.44 7.81 -1.16
C ILE A 28 -17.25 6.59 -0.74
N LEU A 29 -18.00 6.03 -1.69
CA LEU A 29 -18.73 4.78 -1.52
C LEU A 29 -18.09 3.72 -2.43
N MET A 30 -17.64 2.62 -1.85
CA MET A 30 -17.01 1.53 -2.59
C MET A 30 -17.79 0.23 -2.48
N TYR A 31 -18.05 -0.37 -3.62
CA TYR A 31 -18.63 -1.71 -3.72
C TYR A 31 -17.51 -2.71 -4.01
N ARG A 32 -16.96 -3.31 -2.94
CA ARG A 32 -15.82 -4.25 -3.03
C ARG A 32 -16.09 -5.62 -2.41
N ASN A 33 -17.35 -6.00 -2.24
CA ASN A 33 -17.69 -7.34 -1.80
C ASN A 33 -17.60 -8.33 -2.98
N GLN A 34 -16.83 -9.40 -2.80
CA GLN A 34 -16.67 -10.48 -3.80
C GLN A 34 -16.21 -9.95 -5.17
N VAL A 35 -15.22 -9.07 -5.17
CA VAL A 35 -14.66 -8.49 -6.39
C VAL A 35 -13.47 -9.29 -6.88
N ALA A 36 -13.26 -9.28 -8.21
CA ALA A 36 -12.27 -10.07 -8.89
C ALA A 36 -10.82 -9.82 -8.42
N ASP A 37 -10.48 -8.58 -8.06
CA ASP A 37 -9.14 -8.24 -7.58
C ASP A 37 -8.79 -8.90 -6.23
N LEU A 38 -9.77 -9.20 -5.39
CA LEU A 38 -9.58 -9.91 -4.13
C LEU A 38 -9.45 -11.44 -4.31
N SER A 39 -9.75 -11.96 -5.49
CA SER A 39 -9.60 -13.38 -5.85
C SER A 39 -8.18 -13.71 -6.34
N LEU A 40 -7.29 -12.73 -6.41
CA LEU A 40 -5.89 -12.98 -6.77
C LEU A 40 -5.26 -13.90 -5.72
N SER A 41 -4.72 -15.05 -6.15
CA SER A 41 -4.11 -16.04 -5.26
C SER A 41 -2.61 -16.19 -5.48
N THR A 42 -1.95 -16.92 -4.60
CA THR A 42 -0.50 -17.12 -4.65
C THR A 42 -0.02 -17.80 -5.92
N GLU A 43 -0.83 -18.65 -6.55
CA GLU A 43 -0.50 -19.33 -7.80
C GLU A 43 -0.39 -18.38 -9.00
N HIS A 44 -1.04 -17.20 -8.92
CA HIS A 44 -0.98 -16.17 -9.94
C HIS A 44 0.29 -15.31 -9.88
N ILE A 45 1.11 -15.43 -8.82
CA ILE A 45 2.32 -14.63 -8.64
C ILE A 45 3.54 -15.44 -9.05
N HIS A 46 4.22 -15.00 -10.12
CA HIS A 46 5.33 -15.68 -10.76
C HIS A 46 6.64 -14.93 -10.56
N GLU A 47 7.69 -15.67 -10.22
CA GLU A 47 9.02 -15.10 -9.89
C GLU A 47 9.67 -14.42 -11.10
N ASP A 48 9.61 -15.04 -12.27
CA ASP A 48 10.18 -14.50 -13.51
C ASP A 48 9.57 -13.15 -13.88
N TYR A 49 8.26 -12.99 -13.64
CA TYR A 49 7.57 -11.73 -13.90
C TYR A 49 7.99 -10.65 -12.91
N ILE A 50 8.05 -10.96 -11.61
CA ILE A 50 8.55 -10.05 -10.58
C ILE A 50 9.99 -9.61 -10.90
N GLN A 51 10.86 -10.57 -11.23
CA GLN A 51 12.27 -10.30 -11.55
C GLN A 51 12.43 -9.41 -12.79
N SER A 52 11.55 -9.52 -13.78
CA SER A 52 11.59 -8.71 -15.00
C SER A 52 11.11 -7.27 -14.81
N ALA A 53 10.47 -6.96 -13.69
CA ALA A 53 9.95 -5.64 -13.39
C ALA A 53 11.03 -4.70 -12.85
N LYS A 54 10.92 -3.40 -13.15
CA LYS A 54 11.78 -2.36 -12.56
C LYS A 54 11.43 -2.10 -11.09
N ALA A 55 10.16 -2.29 -10.73
CA ALA A 55 9.65 -2.21 -9.37
C ALA A 55 8.29 -2.95 -9.30
N VAL A 56 7.90 -3.33 -8.09
CA VAL A 56 6.57 -3.89 -7.79
C VAL A 56 5.81 -2.89 -6.94
N LEU A 57 4.66 -2.42 -7.44
CA LEU A 57 3.74 -1.60 -6.65
C LEU A 57 2.76 -2.52 -5.91
N ILE A 58 2.66 -2.34 -4.60
CA ILE A 58 1.69 -3.01 -3.74
C ILE A 58 0.78 -1.94 -3.14
N SER A 59 -0.53 -2.13 -3.30
CA SER A 59 -1.54 -1.33 -2.63
C SER A 59 -2.01 -2.01 -1.35
N GLY A 60 -2.14 -1.27 -0.26
CA GLY A 60 -2.64 -1.79 1.02
C GLY A 60 -4.04 -2.36 0.94
N THR A 61 -4.88 -1.90 0.02
CA THR A 61 -6.20 -2.47 -0.21
C THR A 61 -6.16 -3.94 -0.63
N ALA A 62 -5.08 -4.40 -1.27
CA ALA A 62 -4.89 -5.80 -1.64
C ALA A 62 -4.53 -6.71 -0.45
N LEU A 63 -4.13 -6.14 0.68
CA LEU A 63 -3.79 -6.87 1.91
C LEU A 63 -5.00 -7.12 2.83
N ALA A 64 -6.14 -6.52 2.52
CA ALA A 64 -7.29 -6.52 3.42
C ALA A 64 -7.93 -7.91 3.59
N GLN A 65 -7.84 -8.78 2.60
CA GLN A 65 -8.58 -10.03 2.59
C GLN A 65 -7.85 -11.15 1.83
N SER A 66 -7.97 -12.38 2.31
CA SER A 66 -7.53 -13.60 1.59
C SER A 66 -8.47 -13.89 0.40
N PRO A 67 -7.93 -14.45 -0.72
CA PRO A 67 -6.57 -14.91 -0.95
C PRO A 67 -5.60 -13.82 -1.44
N SER A 68 -6.06 -12.61 -1.72
CA SER A 68 -5.24 -11.50 -2.24
C SER A 68 -4.11 -11.12 -1.28
N ARG A 69 -4.36 -11.16 0.02
CA ARG A 69 -3.36 -10.92 1.06
C ARG A 69 -2.13 -11.82 0.90
N GLU A 70 -2.35 -13.12 0.81
CA GLU A 70 -1.28 -14.11 0.66
C GLU A 70 -0.55 -13.97 -0.68
N ALA A 71 -1.27 -13.59 -1.73
CA ALA A 71 -0.67 -13.29 -3.02
C ALA A 71 0.29 -12.10 -2.93
N MET A 72 -0.10 -11.01 -2.24
CA MET A 72 0.77 -9.86 -2.03
C MET A 72 1.97 -10.19 -1.15
N LEU A 73 1.80 -10.97 -0.07
CA LEU A 73 2.92 -11.41 0.77
C LEU A 73 3.90 -12.29 -0.03
N LYS A 74 3.41 -13.15 -0.92
CA LYS A 74 4.28 -13.89 -1.86
C LYS A 74 5.00 -12.96 -2.82
N ALA A 75 4.32 -11.92 -3.35
CA ALA A 75 4.97 -10.94 -4.21
C ALA A 75 6.11 -10.20 -3.48
N VAL A 76 5.90 -9.81 -2.22
CA VAL A 76 6.94 -9.22 -1.35
C VAL A 76 8.13 -10.18 -1.19
N ALA A 77 7.87 -11.44 -0.86
CA ALA A 77 8.93 -12.44 -0.67
C ALA A 77 9.75 -12.67 -1.95
N LEU A 78 9.08 -12.73 -3.11
CA LEU A 78 9.75 -12.87 -4.40
C LEU A 78 10.51 -11.60 -4.80
N ALA A 79 9.94 -10.42 -4.60
CA ALA A 79 10.63 -9.15 -4.85
C ALA A 79 11.91 -9.02 -4.03
N LYS A 80 11.86 -9.43 -2.74
CA LYS A 80 13.03 -9.51 -1.88
C LYS A 80 14.09 -10.48 -2.43
N LYS A 81 13.69 -11.69 -2.83
CA LYS A 81 14.56 -12.72 -3.41
C LYS A 81 15.24 -12.24 -4.69
N THR A 82 14.50 -11.59 -5.58
CA THR A 82 14.98 -11.11 -6.89
C THR A 82 15.62 -9.72 -6.82
N LYS A 83 15.64 -9.09 -5.64
CA LYS A 83 16.12 -7.71 -5.42
C LYS A 83 15.35 -6.65 -6.24
N THR A 84 14.10 -6.93 -6.56
CA THR A 84 13.21 -6.00 -7.26
C THR A 84 12.66 -4.99 -6.24
N PRO A 85 12.80 -3.67 -6.45
CA PRO A 85 12.30 -2.67 -5.51
C PRO A 85 10.79 -2.77 -5.31
N ILE A 86 10.34 -2.58 -4.06
CA ILE A 86 8.92 -2.52 -3.72
C ILE A 86 8.55 -1.06 -3.49
N ILE A 87 7.44 -0.65 -4.09
CA ILE A 87 6.73 0.59 -3.82
C ILE A 87 5.45 0.22 -3.08
N PHE A 88 5.25 0.74 -1.88
CA PHE A 88 4.05 0.49 -1.09
C PHE A 88 3.20 1.75 -1.02
N ASP A 89 2.02 1.71 -1.61
CA ASP A 89 0.97 2.71 -1.38
C ASP A 89 0.04 2.17 -0.29
N ILE A 90 0.04 2.83 0.87
CA ILE A 90 -0.71 2.37 2.04
C ILE A 90 -2.21 2.29 1.74
N ASP A 91 -2.77 3.29 1.07
CA ASP A 91 -4.13 3.30 0.50
C ASP A 91 -5.19 2.67 1.43
N TYR A 92 -5.31 3.21 2.64
CA TYR A 92 -6.22 2.70 3.65
C TYR A 92 -7.68 2.91 3.29
N ARG A 93 -8.49 1.86 3.52
CA ARG A 93 -9.97 1.90 3.39
C ARG A 93 -10.59 1.17 4.57
N PRO A 94 -11.24 1.87 5.51
CA PRO A 94 -11.65 1.31 6.82
C PRO A 94 -12.58 0.10 6.73
N TYR A 95 -13.49 0.07 5.76
CA TYR A 95 -14.50 -0.99 5.64
C TYR A 95 -13.97 -2.34 5.13
N ASN A 96 -12.70 -2.42 4.78
CA ASN A 96 -12.08 -3.69 4.32
C ASN A 96 -11.43 -4.47 5.47
N TRP A 97 -11.34 -3.90 6.67
CA TRP A 97 -10.56 -4.44 7.78
C TRP A 97 -11.41 -4.76 9.00
N LYS A 98 -10.96 -5.72 9.82
CA LYS A 98 -11.66 -6.10 11.05
C LYS A 98 -11.20 -5.29 12.26
N SER A 99 -9.95 -4.83 12.26
CA SER A 99 -9.37 -4.02 13.35
C SER A 99 -8.16 -3.22 12.87
N GLU A 100 -7.83 -2.16 13.60
CA GLU A 100 -6.62 -1.36 13.36
C GLU A 100 -5.33 -2.15 13.62
N ASP A 101 -5.35 -3.11 14.56
CA ASP A 101 -4.20 -3.97 14.82
C ASP A 101 -3.93 -4.93 13.65
N GLU A 102 -4.98 -5.41 12.97
CA GLU A 102 -4.83 -6.19 11.74
C GLU A 102 -4.19 -5.35 10.63
N ILE A 103 -4.61 -4.09 10.47
CA ILE A 103 -4.01 -3.14 9.53
C ILE A 103 -2.53 -2.95 9.85
N ALA A 104 -2.23 -2.56 11.09
CA ALA A 104 -0.87 -2.30 11.54
C ALA A 104 0.06 -3.48 11.28
N LEU A 105 -0.41 -4.71 11.56
CA LEU A 105 0.36 -5.93 11.34
C LEU A 105 0.72 -6.12 9.86
N TYR A 106 -0.26 -6.10 8.97
CA TYR A 106 0.00 -6.40 7.55
C TYR A 106 0.68 -5.25 6.81
N TYR A 107 0.33 -4.01 7.14
CA TYR A 107 0.97 -2.84 6.55
C TYR A 107 2.44 -2.73 6.94
N SER A 108 2.76 -2.95 8.22
CA SER A 108 4.15 -2.90 8.68
C SER A 108 5.02 -3.98 8.04
N ILE A 109 4.50 -5.20 7.82
CA ILE A 109 5.22 -6.27 7.12
C ILE A 109 5.66 -5.83 5.72
N VAL A 110 4.76 -5.21 4.96
CA VAL A 110 5.07 -4.75 3.60
C VAL A 110 5.96 -3.51 3.63
N ALA A 111 5.68 -2.55 4.52
CA ALA A 111 6.46 -1.32 4.66
C ALA A 111 7.93 -1.59 4.99
N HIS A 112 8.23 -2.56 5.87
CA HIS A 112 9.61 -2.95 6.22
C HIS A 112 10.44 -3.47 5.03
N GLU A 113 9.79 -3.98 4.00
CA GLU A 113 10.47 -4.50 2.81
C GLU A 113 10.45 -3.51 1.63
N SER A 114 9.83 -2.33 1.82
CA SER A 114 9.59 -1.37 0.74
C SER A 114 10.74 -0.36 0.59
N ALA A 115 11.10 -0.09 -0.67
CA ALA A 115 12.06 0.95 -1.03
C ALA A 115 11.42 2.36 -1.06
N ILE A 116 10.13 2.42 -1.36
CA ILE A 116 9.33 3.64 -1.38
C ILE A 116 8.02 3.36 -0.66
N ILE A 117 7.62 4.26 0.24
CA ILE A 117 6.36 4.16 0.96
C ILE A 117 5.58 5.46 0.74
N LEU A 118 4.30 5.35 0.39
CA LEU A 118 3.40 6.48 0.19
C LEU A 118 2.17 6.33 1.08
N GLY A 119 1.81 7.39 1.77
CA GLY A 119 0.63 7.40 2.64
C GLY A 119 0.28 8.80 3.11
N SER A 120 -0.93 8.97 3.67
CA SER A 120 -1.28 10.13 4.47
C SER A 120 -0.71 10.00 5.89
N ARG A 121 -0.77 11.07 6.69
CA ARG A 121 -0.37 10.99 8.10
C ARG A 121 -1.17 9.90 8.84
N GLU A 122 -2.47 9.87 8.67
CA GLU A 122 -3.34 8.86 9.28
C GLU A 122 -2.97 7.43 8.86
N GLU A 123 -2.62 7.22 7.59
CA GLU A 123 -2.19 5.93 7.07
C GLU A 123 -0.87 5.47 7.70
N TYR A 124 0.07 6.38 7.93
CA TYR A 124 1.29 6.07 8.67
C TYR A 124 1.03 5.79 10.15
N ASP A 125 0.14 6.55 10.80
CA ASP A 125 -0.22 6.32 12.20
C ASP A 125 -0.80 4.92 12.41
N LEU A 126 -1.66 4.46 11.49
CA LEU A 126 -2.18 3.10 11.48
C LEU A 126 -1.08 2.05 11.24
N THR A 127 -0.19 2.28 10.28
CA THR A 127 0.92 1.37 9.95
C THR A 127 1.90 1.22 11.11
N GLU A 128 2.16 2.31 11.82
CA GLU A 128 3.12 2.42 12.93
C GLU A 128 2.55 2.03 14.30
N ARG A 129 1.24 1.89 14.41
CA ARG A 129 0.51 1.69 15.66
C ARG A 129 1.11 0.65 16.61
N LEU A 130 1.53 -0.50 16.09
CA LEU A 130 2.12 -1.59 16.87
C LEU A 130 3.65 -1.50 17.00
N ILE A 131 4.28 -0.61 16.25
CA ILE A 131 5.73 -0.50 16.18
C ILE A 131 6.22 0.75 16.88
N TRP A 132 5.69 1.90 16.51
CA TRP A 132 6.18 3.19 16.98
C TRP A 132 5.12 4.30 16.88
N PRO A 133 4.04 4.25 17.66
CA PRO A 133 2.92 5.18 17.55
C PRO A 133 3.29 6.62 17.95
N GLY A 134 2.54 7.58 17.40
CA GLY A 134 2.58 8.98 17.83
C GLY A 134 3.73 9.80 17.30
N LYS A 135 4.22 9.53 16.11
CA LYS A 135 5.31 10.26 15.47
C LYS A 135 4.84 11.45 14.65
N ASN A 136 5.72 12.41 14.46
CA ASN A 136 5.59 13.45 13.44
C ASN A 136 6.19 12.95 12.11
N ASP A 137 6.01 13.71 11.05
CA ASP A 137 6.43 13.31 9.70
C ASP A 137 7.93 13.05 9.58
N ALA A 138 8.76 13.91 10.17
CA ALA A 138 10.21 13.77 10.11
C ALA A 138 10.69 12.51 10.86
N GLU A 139 10.11 12.22 12.03
CA GLU A 139 10.43 11.01 12.80
C GLU A 139 9.93 9.75 12.09
N THR A 140 8.73 9.79 11.47
CA THR A 140 8.23 8.72 10.62
C THR A 140 9.19 8.45 9.47
N ALA A 141 9.60 9.48 8.73
CA ALA A 141 10.56 9.34 7.65
C ALA A 141 11.89 8.75 8.13
N ALA A 142 12.44 9.27 9.23
CA ALA A 142 13.67 8.76 9.82
C ALA A 142 13.56 7.29 10.23
N TYR A 143 12.44 6.88 10.84
CA TYR A 143 12.21 5.48 11.18
C TYR A 143 12.23 4.58 9.95
N TRP A 144 11.43 4.89 8.92
CA TRP A 144 11.36 4.04 7.72
C TRP A 144 12.66 4.05 6.92
N HIS A 145 13.42 5.16 6.91
CA HIS A 145 14.79 5.19 6.35
C HIS A 145 15.76 4.28 7.10
N SER A 146 15.62 4.15 8.42
CA SER A 146 16.42 3.22 9.22
C SER A 146 16.11 1.75 8.90
N GLN A 147 14.93 1.47 8.32
CA GLN A 147 14.57 0.13 7.89
C GLN A 147 15.11 -0.16 6.47
N LYS A 148 14.44 0.25 5.42
CA LYS A 148 14.88 0.05 4.02
C LYS A 148 14.42 1.14 3.08
N ALA A 149 13.47 1.96 3.49
CA ALA A 149 12.88 2.96 2.62
C ALA A 149 13.92 4.01 2.19
N LYS A 150 14.03 4.22 0.90
CA LYS A 150 14.84 5.29 0.31
C LYS A 150 14.06 6.58 0.17
N ILE A 151 12.74 6.45 -0.02
CA ILE A 151 11.82 7.57 -0.16
C ILE A 151 10.58 7.27 0.69
N VAL A 152 10.18 8.26 1.49
CA VAL A 152 8.94 8.26 2.29
C VAL A 152 8.13 9.47 1.86
N VAL A 153 6.92 9.25 1.34
CA VAL A 153 6.03 10.31 0.88
C VAL A 153 4.84 10.42 1.82
N ILE A 154 4.67 11.60 2.43
CA ILE A 154 3.54 11.87 3.32
C ILE A 154 2.59 12.85 2.65
N LYS A 155 1.34 12.42 2.44
CA LYS A 155 0.27 13.18 1.79
C LYS A 155 -0.50 13.97 2.84
N HIS A 156 -0.78 15.25 2.57
CA HIS A 156 -1.48 16.18 3.46
C HIS A 156 -2.79 16.72 2.86
N GLY A 157 -3.43 15.94 1.97
CA GLY A 157 -4.62 16.35 1.28
C GLY A 157 -4.39 17.62 0.46
N LYS A 158 -5.20 18.65 0.70
CA LYS A 158 -5.10 19.95 -0.02
C LYS A 158 -3.79 20.72 0.23
N LYS A 159 -3.05 20.37 1.27
CA LYS A 159 -1.74 20.98 1.57
C LYS A 159 -0.60 20.36 0.77
N GLY A 160 -0.92 19.44 -0.13
CA GLY A 160 0.06 18.78 -0.98
C GLY A 160 0.69 17.54 -0.35
N SER A 161 1.95 17.31 -0.62
CA SER A 161 2.71 16.17 -0.09
C SER A 161 4.17 16.53 0.10
N THR A 162 4.84 15.85 1.02
CA THR A 162 6.28 15.96 1.25
C THR A 162 6.93 14.60 1.02
N ALA A 163 7.96 14.57 0.18
CA ALA A 163 8.81 13.42 -0.03
C ALA A 163 10.12 13.60 0.74
N TYR A 164 10.39 12.70 1.66
CA TYR A 164 11.63 12.62 2.42
C TYR A 164 12.54 11.59 1.77
N THR A 165 13.81 11.93 1.56
CA THR A 165 14.80 11.03 0.97
C THR A 165 15.86 10.63 1.98
N GLN A 166 16.44 9.46 1.79
CA GLN A 166 17.43 8.90 2.72
C GLN A 166 18.72 9.76 2.81
N ASP A 167 19.01 10.59 1.81
CA ASP A 167 20.15 11.52 1.81
C ASP A 167 19.84 12.85 2.54
N GLY A 168 18.71 12.91 3.25
CA GLY A 168 18.32 14.02 4.11
C GLY A 168 17.71 15.22 3.38
N LYS A 169 17.27 15.05 2.13
CA LYS A 169 16.52 16.07 1.39
C LYS A 169 15.04 15.83 1.50
N ASP A 170 14.26 16.89 1.55
CA ASP A 170 12.82 16.90 1.49
C ASP A 170 12.34 17.77 0.33
N PHE A 171 11.28 17.30 -0.32
CA PHE A 171 10.65 17.95 -1.46
C PHE A 171 9.16 18.05 -1.19
N SER A 172 8.64 19.28 -1.16
CA SER A 172 7.21 19.54 -0.95
C SER A 172 6.55 20.09 -2.21
N ILE A 173 5.30 19.65 -2.46
CA ILE A 173 4.46 20.07 -3.59
C ILE A 173 3.13 20.53 -3.02
#